data_8b4e593a0c9bd0a1bd77f9e34ff88ab5
#
_entry.id   8b4e593a0c9bd0a1bd77f9e34ff88ab5
#
_cell.length_a   1.000
_cell.length_b   1.000
_cell.length_c   1.000
_cell.angle_alpha   90.00
_cell.angle_beta   90.00
_cell.angle_gamma   90.00
#
_symmetry.space_group_name_H-M   'P 1'
#
loop_
_entity.id
_entity.type
_entity.pdbx_description
1 polymer ?
#
loop_
_entity_poly.entity_id
_entity_poly.type
_entity_poly.pdbx_seq_one_letter_code
_entity_poly.pdbx_strand_id
1 'polypeptide(L)'
;VADVARGDGKDYSACHVIDVENNVQVAEYKGQLGTKEFGHLLVGLATEYNEAMLVIENANIGWATIQVALDRQYPNLYYSQKSDSPGASSYFDKYQDHSKMVPGFTMSSRTRPMVIGKFQEYIGDKGVTIQSKRLIEEMKTFIWRNNRAEAQSGYNDDLVMSFGIAMYIRDTALRLRQKGLDGTKNALSNMSVNRTPYQGGYGGNQNGKNPYEQTMGNSKEDIRWLF
;
A
#
# COMPACT_ATOMS: atom_id res chain seq x y z
N VAL A 1 -4.83 -0.85 -7.90
CA VAL A 1 -4.57 0.31 -8.78
C VAL A 1 -5.67 0.39 -9.82
N ALA A 2 -6.18 1.59 -10.07
CA ALA A 2 -7.32 1.78 -10.96
C ALA A 2 -7.11 2.95 -11.95
N ASP A 3 -7.52 2.72 -13.18
CA ASP A 3 -7.76 3.70 -14.24
C ASP A 3 -9.27 3.87 -14.41
N VAL A 4 -9.75 5.11 -14.50
CA VAL A 4 -11.18 5.44 -14.37
C VAL A 4 -11.73 6.02 -15.66
N ALA A 5 -12.75 5.37 -16.21
CA ALA A 5 -13.57 5.87 -17.31
C ALA A 5 -14.95 6.36 -16.84
N ARG A 6 -15.68 7.05 -17.72
CA ARG A 6 -17.02 7.58 -17.39
C ARG A 6 -18.07 6.50 -17.17
N GLY A 7 -17.91 5.36 -17.82
CA GLY A 7 -18.89 4.28 -17.82
C GLY A 7 -20.04 4.43 -18.81
N ASP A 8 -20.03 5.50 -19.61
CA ASP A 8 -21.09 5.82 -20.60
C ASP A 8 -20.61 5.80 -22.06
N GLY A 9 -19.34 5.49 -22.27
CA GLY A 9 -18.66 5.57 -23.55
C GLY A 9 -18.04 4.26 -24.03
N LYS A 10 -17.01 4.40 -24.86
CA LYS A 10 -16.23 3.28 -25.39
C LYS A 10 -15.10 2.86 -24.45
N ASP A 11 -14.71 3.74 -23.51
CA ASP A 11 -13.64 3.51 -22.57
C ASP A 11 -14.13 2.70 -21.36
N TYR A 12 -13.25 1.93 -20.78
CA TYR A 12 -13.55 1.06 -19.66
C TYR A 12 -12.81 1.50 -18.41
N SER A 13 -13.48 1.43 -17.27
CA SER A 13 -12.78 1.48 -15.99
C SER A 13 -12.08 0.15 -15.78
N ALA A 14 -10.79 0.21 -15.41
CA ALA A 14 -9.97 -0.96 -15.19
C ALA A 14 -9.24 -0.89 -13.85
N CYS A 15 -9.09 -2.03 -13.19
CA CYS A 15 -8.23 -2.10 -12.02
C CYS A 15 -7.47 -3.43 -11.93
N HIS A 16 -6.34 -3.38 -11.22
CA HIS A 16 -5.54 -4.54 -10.89
C HIS A 16 -5.26 -4.60 -9.39
N VAL A 17 -5.28 -5.81 -8.85
CA VAL A 17 -4.72 -6.12 -7.53
C VAL A 17 -3.39 -6.84 -7.75
N ILE A 18 -2.34 -6.34 -7.12
CA ILE A 18 -0.98 -6.86 -7.25
C ILE A 18 -0.46 -7.26 -5.88
N ASP A 19 -0.01 -8.50 -5.75
CA ASP A 19 0.85 -8.90 -4.66
C ASP A 19 2.24 -8.32 -4.92
N VAL A 20 2.59 -7.28 -4.14
CA VAL A 20 3.83 -6.53 -4.33
C VAL A 20 5.06 -7.29 -3.91
N GLU A 21 4.95 -8.30 -3.03
CA GLU A 21 6.08 -9.12 -2.58
C GLU A 21 6.49 -10.13 -3.64
N ASN A 22 5.51 -10.91 -4.08
CA ASN A 22 5.74 -11.97 -5.07
C ASN A 22 5.70 -11.44 -6.51
N ASN A 23 5.30 -10.17 -6.66
CA ASN A 23 5.11 -9.51 -7.95
C ASN A 23 4.16 -10.29 -8.88
N VAL A 24 2.99 -10.58 -8.35
CA VAL A 24 1.95 -11.37 -9.05
C VAL A 24 0.68 -10.52 -9.18
N GLN A 25 0.11 -10.48 -10.36
CA GLN A 25 -1.24 -9.99 -10.57
C GLN A 25 -2.24 -11.02 -10.03
N VAL A 26 -2.97 -10.69 -8.96
CA VAL A 26 -3.89 -11.63 -8.30
C VAL A 26 -5.35 -11.45 -8.68
N ALA A 27 -5.72 -10.23 -9.09
CA ALA A 27 -7.06 -9.95 -9.61
C ALA A 27 -7.04 -8.81 -10.63
N GLU A 28 -8.06 -8.78 -11.49
CA GLU A 28 -8.33 -7.66 -12.37
C GLU A 28 -9.83 -7.44 -12.54
N TYR A 29 -10.18 -6.22 -12.85
CA TYR A 29 -11.51 -5.84 -13.31
C TYR A 29 -11.39 -4.94 -14.54
N LYS A 30 -12.28 -5.13 -15.53
CA LYS A 30 -12.50 -4.21 -16.63
C LYS A 30 -13.99 -4.17 -16.95
N GLY A 31 -14.59 -3.01 -16.91
CA GLY A 31 -16.03 -2.86 -17.16
C GLY A 31 -16.46 -1.39 -17.29
N GLN A 32 -17.75 -1.19 -17.56
CA GLN A 32 -18.38 0.12 -17.76
C GLN A 32 -19.26 0.46 -16.56
N LEU A 33 -18.68 0.53 -15.37
CA LEU A 33 -19.38 1.05 -14.19
C LEU A 33 -19.31 2.59 -14.17
N GLY A 34 -20.35 3.21 -13.64
CA GLY A 34 -20.30 4.62 -13.30
C GLY A 34 -19.23 4.90 -12.25
N THR A 35 -18.74 6.13 -12.20
CA THR A 35 -17.59 6.49 -11.34
C THR A 35 -17.84 6.22 -9.85
N LYS A 36 -19.07 6.42 -9.36
CA LYS A 36 -19.42 6.15 -7.96
C LYS A 36 -19.49 4.65 -7.67
N GLU A 37 -20.15 3.89 -8.53
CA GLU A 37 -20.26 2.43 -8.42
C GLU A 37 -18.89 1.79 -8.49
N PHE A 38 -18.02 2.28 -9.38
CA PHE A 38 -16.62 1.82 -9.45
C PHE A 38 -15.86 2.17 -8.19
N GLY A 39 -16.05 3.35 -7.59
CA GLY A 39 -15.47 3.71 -6.31
C GLY A 39 -15.87 2.75 -5.18
N HIS A 40 -17.16 2.36 -5.13
CA HIS A 40 -17.64 1.38 -4.16
C HIS A 40 -17.02 0.00 -4.36
N LEU A 41 -16.91 -0.44 -5.62
CA LEU A 41 -16.22 -1.70 -5.97
C LEU A 41 -14.76 -1.66 -5.53
N LEU A 42 -14.03 -0.58 -5.83
CA LEU A 42 -12.63 -0.44 -5.50
C LEU A 42 -12.37 -0.48 -3.99
N VAL A 43 -13.19 0.24 -3.20
CA VAL A 43 -13.06 0.23 -1.74
C VAL A 43 -13.38 -1.15 -1.18
N GLY A 44 -14.45 -1.81 -1.65
CA GLY A 44 -14.80 -3.17 -1.25
C GLY A 44 -13.68 -4.16 -1.57
N LEU A 45 -13.19 -4.14 -2.80
CA LEU A 45 -12.09 -4.99 -3.25
C LEU A 45 -10.81 -4.76 -2.42
N ALA A 46 -10.42 -3.50 -2.23
CA ALA A 46 -9.22 -3.18 -1.46
C ALA A 46 -9.33 -3.61 0.02
N THR A 47 -10.53 -3.55 0.60
CA THR A 47 -10.80 -4.03 1.96
C THR A 47 -10.67 -5.55 2.03
N GLU A 48 -11.23 -6.31 1.07
CA GLU A 48 -11.11 -7.77 0.99
C GLU A 48 -9.65 -8.22 0.83
N TYR A 49 -8.84 -7.45 0.11
CA TYR A 49 -7.41 -7.69 -0.03
C TYR A 49 -6.59 -7.05 1.11
N ASN A 50 -7.09 -7.18 2.33
CA ASN A 50 -6.39 -6.83 3.56
C ASN A 50 -6.05 -5.33 3.66
N GLU A 51 -7.04 -4.49 3.39
CA GLU A 51 -6.89 -3.03 3.35
C GLU A 51 -5.74 -2.59 2.44
N ALA A 52 -5.66 -3.17 1.25
CA ALA A 52 -4.60 -2.93 0.29
C ALA A 52 -4.46 -1.43 -0.03
N MET A 53 -3.25 -0.98 -0.34
CA MET A 53 -3.04 0.39 -0.80
C MET A 53 -3.85 0.65 -2.07
N LEU A 54 -4.82 1.56 -1.99
CA LEU A 54 -5.72 1.91 -3.09
C LEU A 54 -5.17 3.10 -3.86
N VAL A 55 -4.84 2.88 -5.11
CA VAL A 55 -4.33 3.88 -6.04
C VAL A 55 -5.36 4.10 -7.15
N ILE A 56 -5.87 5.30 -7.26
CA ILE A 56 -6.85 5.69 -8.28
C ILE A 56 -6.24 6.83 -9.09
N GLU A 57 -6.26 6.74 -10.42
CA GLU A 57 -5.85 7.86 -11.26
C GLU A 57 -6.80 9.05 -11.05
N ASN A 58 -6.24 10.22 -10.74
CA ASN A 58 -7.02 11.42 -10.40
C ASN A 58 -7.30 12.36 -11.58
N ALA A 59 -6.96 11.94 -12.81
CA ALA A 59 -7.26 12.75 -13.97
C ALA A 59 -8.77 12.88 -14.21
N ASN A 60 -9.21 14.10 -14.54
CA ASN A 60 -10.59 14.42 -14.94
C ASN A 60 -11.67 13.81 -14.04
N ILE A 61 -12.23 12.68 -14.47
CA ILE A 61 -13.37 11.98 -13.83
C ILE A 61 -12.98 11.11 -12.66
N GLY A 62 -11.71 10.75 -12.51
CA GLY A 62 -11.20 9.93 -11.41
C GLY A 62 -11.50 10.53 -10.04
N TRP A 63 -11.67 11.86 -9.95
CA TRP A 63 -12.04 12.55 -8.71
C TRP A 63 -13.37 12.07 -8.12
N ALA A 64 -14.38 11.77 -8.94
CA ALA A 64 -15.66 11.27 -8.45
C ALA A 64 -15.51 9.88 -7.79
N THR A 65 -14.62 9.05 -8.32
CA THR A 65 -14.27 7.73 -7.76
C THR A 65 -13.46 7.87 -6.47
N ILE A 66 -12.49 8.79 -6.44
CA ILE A 66 -11.68 9.09 -5.26
C ILE A 66 -12.55 9.62 -4.11
N GLN A 67 -13.55 10.48 -4.42
CA GLN A 67 -14.43 11.02 -3.41
C GLN A 67 -15.15 9.91 -2.63
N VAL A 68 -15.53 8.81 -3.27
CA VAL A 68 -16.13 7.65 -2.58
C VAL A 68 -15.18 7.04 -1.57
N ALA A 69 -13.89 6.94 -1.90
CA ALA A 69 -12.90 6.41 -0.98
C ALA A 69 -12.67 7.36 0.22
N LEU A 70 -12.68 8.68 -0.03
CA LEU A 70 -12.58 9.69 1.02
C LEU A 70 -13.82 9.70 1.93
N ASP A 71 -15.02 9.65 1.38
CA ASP A 71 -16.29 9.63 2.13
C ASP A 71 -16.40 8.38 3.00
N ARG A 72 -15.84 7.26 2.54
CA ARG A 72 -15.73 6.01 3.31
C ARG A 72 -14.55 5.99 4.27
N GLN A 73 -13.74 7.06 4.31
CA GLN A 73 -12.54 7.16 5.15
C GLN A 73 -11.60 5.97 4.96
N TYR A 74 -11.41 5.54 3.68
CA TYR A 74 -10.55 4.40 3.39
C TYR A 74 -9.11 4.68 3.87
N PRO A 75 -8.52 3.82 4.74
CA PRO A 75 -7.30 4.18 5.48
C PRO A 75 -6.03 4.22 4.62
N ASN A 76 -5.98 3.41 3.55
CA ASN A 76 -4.78 3.23 2.73
C ASN A 76 -4.93 3.80 1.32
N LEU A 77 -5.55 4.98 1.19
CA LEU A 77 -5.61 5.70 -0.08
C LEU A 77 -4.24 6.31 -0.41
N TYR A 78 -3.81 6.17 -1.66
CA TYR A 78 -2.58 6.76 -2.16
C TYR A 78 -2.74 8.26 -2.43
N TYR A 79 -1.68 9.03 -2.17
CA TYR A 79 -1.61 10.46 -2.43
C TYR A 79 -0.37 10.80 -3.25
N SER A 80 -0.54 11.66 -4.27
CA SER A 80 0.54 12.26 -5.05
C SER A 80 0.96 13.60 -4.45
N GLN A 81 2.21 14.02 -4.66
CA GLN A 81 2.64 15.37 -4.30
C GLN A 81 2.13 16.41 -5.30
N LYS A 82 1.72 17.59 -4.82
CA LYS A 82 1.27 18.73 -5.65
C LYS A 82 2.39 19.37 -6.47
N SER A 83 3.63 19.12 -6.15
CA SER A 83 4.77 19.85 -6.71
C SER A 83 5.41 19.10 -7.87
N ASP A 84 5.59 19.80 -9.00
CA ASP A 84 6.44 19.38 -10.12
C ASP A 84 7.95 19.53 -9.82
N SER A 85 8.36 19.72 -8.58
CA SER A 85 9.74 19.90 -8.19
C SER A 85 10.60 18.70 -8.61
N PRO A 86 11.74 18.93 -9.27
CA PRO A 86 12.68 17.87 -9.58
C PRO A 86 13.21 17.25 -8.30
N GLY A 87 13.01 15.95 -8.12
CA GLY A 87 13.44 15.23 -6.91
C GLY A 87 12.36 15.06 -5.84
N ALA A 88 11.16 15.63 -6.01
CA ALA A 88 10.02 15.25 -5.21
C ALA A 88 9.71 13.77 -5.49
N SER A 89 10.12 12.89 -4.58
CA SER A 89 9.69 11.50 -4.62
C SER A 89 8.17 11.52 -4.43
N SER A 90 7.43 10.86 -5.32
CA SER A 90 6.00 10.59 -5.17
C SER A 90 5.78 9.60 -4.01
N TYR A 91 6.32 9.95 -2.85
CA TYR A 91 6.40 9.08 -1.70
C TYR A 91 5.39 9.55 -0.66
N PHE A 92 4.40 8.72 -0.41
CA PHE A 92 3.50 8.89 0.72
C PHE A 92 4.23 8.48 2.02
N ASP A 93 4.41 9.43 2.91
CA ASP A 93 4.67 9.16 4.31
C ASP A 93 3.40 9.53 5.09
N LYS A 94 2.84 8.58 5.84
CA LYS A 94 1.63 8.76 6.67
C LYS A 94 1.74 9.95 7.64
N TYR A 95 2.95 10.44 7.85
CA TYR A 95 3.29 11.56 8.73
C TYR A 95 3.59 12.87 7.98
N GLN A 96 3.48 12.89 6.63
CA GLN A 96 3.70 14.12 5.88
C GLN A 96 2.46 15.04 5.92
N ASP A 97 2.72 16.33 5.78
CA ASP A 97 1.69 17.36 5.72
C ASP A 97 0.79 17.16 4.48
N HIS A 98 -0.41 16.64 4.69
CA HIS A 98 -1.40 16.38 3.65
C HIS A 98 -1.83 17.64 2.87
N SER A 99 -1.53 18.85 3.38
CA SER A 99 -1.87 20.11 2.70
C SER A 99 -1.17 20.25 1.34
N LYS A 100 -0.04 19.58 1.15
CA LYS A 100 0.77 19.57 -0.07
C LYS A 100 0.52 18.35 -0.97
N MET A 101 -0.43 17.52 -0.63
CA MET A 101 -0.72 16.28 -1.33
C MET A 101 -2.08 16.32 -2.02
N VAL A 102 -2.23 15.47 -3.05
CA VAL A 102 -3.45 15.28 -3.80
C VAL A 102 -3.81 13.80 -3.75
N PRO A 103 -5.02 13.42 -3.34
CA PRO A 103 -5.43 12.03 -3.34
C PRO A 103 -5.42 11.44 -4.74
N GLY A 104 -5.01 10.17 -4.81
CA GLY A 104 -4.85 9.45 -6.06
C GLY A 104 -3.51 9.68 -6.77
N PHE A 105 -3.34 9.00 -7.89
CA PHE A 105 -2.17 9.10 -8.75
C PHE A 105 -2.37 10.13 -9.85
N THR A 106 -1.46 11.10 -9.96
CA THR A 106 -1.53 12.12 -11.02
C THR A 106 -0.74 11.68 -12.25
N MET A 107 -1.46 11.32 -13.31
CA MET A 107 -0.87 11.11 -14.62
C MET A 107 -0.60 12.47 -15.28
N SER A 108 0.62 12.70 -15.70
CA SER A 108 1.09 13.92 -16.37
C SER A 108 1.95 13.57 -17.57
N SER A 109 2.29 14.58 -18.39
CA SER A 109 3.25 14.42 -19.48
C SER A 109 4.64 13.95 -18.99
N ARG A 110 4.97 14.21 -17.72
CA ARG A 110 6.21 13.77 -17.09
C ARG A 110 6.11 12.35 -16.52
N THR A 111 5.02 12.03 -15.83
CA THR A 111 4.88 10.73 -15.17
C THR A 111 4.55 9.60 -16.14
N ARG A 112 3.78 9.88 -17.21
CA ARG A 112 3.43 8.86 -18.21
C ARG A 112 4.64 8.15 -18.82
N PRO A 113 5.70 8.82 -19.29
CA PRO A 113 6.90 8.13 -19.80
C PRO A 113 7.58 7.27 -18.73
N MET A 114 7.58 7.70 -17.47
CA MET A 114 8.16 6.94 -16.34
C MET A 114 7.35 5.67 -16.06
N VAL A 115 6.01 5.77 -16.08
CA VAL A 115 5.10 4.63 -15.93
C VAL A 115 5.34 3.61 -17.05
N ILE A 116 5.42 4.08 -18.30
CA ILE A 116 5.68 3.21 -19.46
C ILE A 116 7.07 2.58 -19.38
N GLY A 117 8.09 3.34 -18.99
CA GLY A 117 9.44 2.82 -18.80
C GLY A 117 9.51 1.72 -17.76
N LYS A 118 8.85 1.91 -16.60
CA LYS A 118 8.76 0.89 -15.57
C LYS A 118 7.97 -0.34 -16.02
N PHE A 119 6.86 -0.14 -16.71
CA PHE A 119 6.11 -1.23 -17.30
C PHE A 119 6.97 -2.07 -18.25
N GLN A 120 7.72 -1.42 -19.16
CA GLN A 120 8.63 -2.10 -20.09
C GLN A 120 9.74 -2.88 -19.36
N GLU A 121 10.34 -2.29 -18.33
CA GLU A 121 11.35 -2.94 -17.49
C GLU A 121 10.79 -4.25 -16.90
N TYR A 122 9.65 -4.19 -16.20
CA TYR A 122 9.07 -5.37 -15.56
C TYR A 122 8.66 -6.47 -16.56
N ILE A 123 8.16 -6.11 -17.73
CA ILE A 123 7.81 -7.07 -18.77
C ILE A 123 9.06 -7.66 -19.42
N GLY A 124 10.05 -6.84 -19.75
CA GLY A 124 11.30 -7.26 -20.40
C GLY A 124 12.10 -8.21 -19.51
N ASP A 125 12.22 -7.91 -18.24
CA ASP A 125 12.94 -8.70 -17.25
C ASP A 125 12.16 -9.93 -16.76
N LYS A 126 10.92 -10.13 -17.24
CA LYS A 126 9.98 -11.14 -16.74
C LYS A 126 9.81 -11.06 -15.22
N GLY A 127 9.89 -9.84 -14.71
CA GLY A 127 9.88 -9.54 -13.28
C GLY A 127 8.48 -9.56 -12.66
N VAL A 128 7.41 -9.87 -13.41
CA VAL A 128 6.04 -9.91 -12.93
C VAL A 128 5.27 -11.08 -13.53
N THR A 129 4.44 -11.73 -12.73
CA THR A 129 3.53 -12.79 -13.18
C THR A 129 2.17 -12.18 -13.51
N ILE A 130 1.76 -12.28 -14.77
CA ILE A 130 0.48 -11.78 -15.26
C ILE A 130 -0.49 -12.96 -15.39
N GLN A 131 -1.66 -12.86 -14.75
CA GLN A 131 -2.73 -13.86 -14.80
C GLN A 131 -3.83 -13.48 -15.80
N SER A 132 -3.94 -12.20 -16.15
CA SER A 132 -4.99 -11.68 -17.01
C SER A 132 -4.70 -11.94 -18.49
N LYS A 133 -5.56 -12.69 -19.14
CA LYS A 133 -5.53 -12.85 -20.60
C LYS A 133 -5.91 -11.54 -21.32
N ARG A 134 -6.85 -10.77 -20.75
CA ARG A 134 -7.31 -9.50 -21.34
C ARG A 134 -6.19 -8.45 -21.34
N LEU A 135 -5.41 -8.37 -20.26
CA LEU A 135 -4.23 -7.51 -20.23
C LEU A 135 -3.22 -7.89 -21.32
N ILE A 136 -2.96 -9.20 -21.49
CA ILE A 136 -2.04 -9.68 -22.54
C ILE A 136 -2.54 -9.29 -23.94
N GLU A 137 -3.86 -9.37 -24.19
CA GLU A 137 -4.43 -8.95 -25.49
C GLU A 137 -4.27 -7.44 -25.72
N GLU A 138 -4.50 -6.61 -24.70
CA GLU A 138 -4.25 -5.16 -24.82
C GLU A 138 -2.77 -4.85 -25.04
N MET A 139 -1.86 -5.55 -24.38
CA MET A 139 -0.41 -5.37 -24.58
C MET A 139 0.01 -5.64 -26.03
N LYS A 140 -0.62 -6.57 -26.75
CA LYS A 140 -0.31 -6.85 -28.16
C LYS A 140 -0.64 -5.69 -29.09
N THR A 141 -1.61 -4.86 -28.72
CA THR A 141 -2.09 -3.70 -29.49
C THR A 141 -1.52 -2.38 -28.99
N PHE A 142 -0.73 -2.42 -27.90
CA PHE A 142 -0.10 -1.24 -27.31
C PHE A 142 1.24 -0.96 -28.00
N ILE A 143 1.32 0.16 -28.71
CA ILE A 143 2.44 0.47 -29.59
C ILE A 143 2.99 1.88 -29.35
N TRP A 144 4.23 2.10 -29.76
CA TRP A 144 4.80 3.44 -29.86
C TRP A 144 4.35 4.12 -31.15
N ARG A 145 3.71 5.27 -31.04
CA ARG A 145 3.28 6.11 -32.14
C ARG A 145 3.61 7.57 -31.81
N ASN A 146 4.28 8.27 -32.74
CA ASN A 146 4.63 9.69 -32.55
C ASN A 146 5.26 10.00 -31.18
N ASN A 147 6.20 9.19 -30.73
CA ASN A 147 6.87 9.32 -29.43
C ASN A 147 5.95 9.13 -28.21
N ARG A 148 4.76 8.55 -28.39
CA ARG A 148 3.82 8.23 -27.34
C ARG A 148 3.44 6.75 -27.40
N ALA A 149 3.47 6.08 -26.26
CA ALA A 149 2.95 4.73 -26.15
C ALA A 149 1.42 4.80 -25.91
N GLU A 150 0.67 4.15 -26.79
CA GLU A 150 -0.80 4.16 -26.79
C GLU A 150 -1.36 2.92 -27.51
N ALA A 151 -2.63 2.59 -27.29
CA ALA A 151 -3.29 1.54 -28.03
C ALA A 151 -3.41 1.91 -29.52
N GLN A 152 -3.38 0.91 -30.40
CA GLN A 152 -3.75 1.09 -31.81
C GLN A 152 -5.17 1.65 -31.94
N SER A 153 -5.43 2.40 -33.02
CA SER A 153 -6.75 2.95 -33.28
C SER A 153 -7.82 1.85 -33.27
N GLY A 154 -8.85 2.05 -32.47
CA GLY A 154 -9.94 1.09 -32.27
C GLY A 154 -9.72 0.08 -31.16
N TYR A 155 -8.60 0.14 -30.45
CA TYR A 155 -8.30 -0.66 -29.26
C TYR A 155 -8.19 0.22 -28.01
N ASN A 156 -8.25 -0.41 -26.86
CA ASN A 156 -8.17 0.26 -25.56
C ASN A 156 -6.84 -0.08 -24.88
N ASP A 157 -6.39 0.80 -23.97
CA ASP A 157 -5.19 0.62 -23.16
C ASP A 157 -5.44 0.73 -21.63
N ASP A 158 -6.71 0.64 -21.22
CA ASP A 158 -7.13 0.86 -19.82
C ASP A 158 -6.46 -0.12 -18.85
N LEU A 159 -6.40 -1.42 -19.22
CA LEU A 159 -5.70 -2.43 -18.41
C LEU A 159 -4.18 -2.23 -18.43
N VAL A 160 -3.62 -1.87 -19.59
CA VAL A 160 -2.17 -1.60 -19.70
C VAL A 160 -1.79 -0.40 -18.86
N MET A 161 -2.58 0.68 -18.88
CA MET A 161 -2.29 1.89 -18.12
C MET A 161 -2.43 1.67 -16.62
N SER A 162 -3.52 1.06 -16.17
CA SER A 162 -3.70 0.75 -14.73
C SER A 162 -2.62 -0.21 -14.21
N PHE A 163 -2.22 -1.21 -15.01
CA PHE A 163 -1.11 -2.10 -14.67
C PHE A 163 0.25 -1.39 -14.66
N GLY A 164 0.50 -0.51 -15.62
CA GLY A 164 1.72 0.30 -15.68
C GLY A 164 1.87 1.20 -14.45
N ILE A 165 0.77 1.85 -14.01
CA ILE A 165 0.76 2.61 -12.74
C ILE A 165 1.12 1.69 -11.56
N ALA A 166 0.59 0.46 -11.53
CA ALA A 166 0.89 -0.50 -10.48
C ALA A 166 2.38 -0.82 -10.41
N MET A 167 3.02 -1.09 -11.55
CA MET A 167 4.46 -1.35 -11.62
C MET A 167 5.30 -0.14 -11.20
N TYR A 168 4.89 1.05 -11.59
CA TYR A 168 5.56 2.29 -11.20
C TYR A 168 5.51 2.55 -9.70
N ILE A 169 4.38 2.25 -9.05
CA ILE A 169 4.17 2.51 -7.62
C ILE A 169 4.69 1.36 -6.74
N ARG A 170 4.89 0.16 -7.31
CA ARG A 170 5.31 -1.03 -6.56
C ARG A 170 6.51 -0.78 -5.66
N ASP A 171 7.54 -0.14 -6.16
CA ASP A 171 8.74 0.15 -5.39
C ASP A 171 8.45 1.07 -4.18
N THR A 172 7.49 1.99 -4.34
CA THR A 172 7.02 2.85 -3.26
C THR A 172 6.24 2.05 -2.23
N ALA A 173 5.36 1.15 -2.67
CA ALA A 173 4.60 0.28 -1.79
C ALA A 173 5.51 -0.63 -0.95
N LEU A 174 6.54 -1.21 -1.56
CA LEU A 174 7.54 -2.03 -0.85
C LEU A 174 8.31 -1.23 0.20
N ARG A 175 8.74 0.00 -0.12
CA ARG A 175 9.43 0.87 0.85
C ARG A 175 8.54 1.25 2.03
N LEU A 176 7.26 1.53 1.78
CA LEU A 176 6.29 1.83 2.83
C LEU A 176 6.11 0.65 3.77
N ARG A 177 5.97 -0.55 3.20
CA ARG A 177 5.87 -1.77 3.97
C ARG A 177 7.12 -2.01 4.82
N GLN A 178 8.31 -1.88 4.23
CA GLN A 178 9.56 -2.04 4.95
C GLN A 178 9.65 -1.07 6.13
N LYS A 179 9.33 0.20 5.94
CA LYS A 179 9.30 1.19 7.03
C LYS A 179 8.28 0.83 8.11
N GLY A 180 7.10 0.32 7.74
CA GLY A 180 6.13 -0.17 8.70
C GLY A 180 6.67 -1.30 9.57
N LEU A 181 7.34 -2.28 8.95
CA LEU A 181 7.99 -3.38 9.65
C LEU A 181 9.12 -2.91 10.57
N ASP A 182 9.95 -1.97 10.10
CA ASP A 182 11.04 -1.41 10.90
C ASP A 182 10.48 -0.57 12.06
N GLY A 183 9.41 0.19 11.84
CA GLY A 183 8.70 0.91 12.90
C GLY A 183 8.13 -0.04 13.96
N THR A 184 7.51 -1.15 13.53
CA THR A 184 7.00 -2.18 14.45
C THR A 184 8.13 -2.85 15.23
N LYS A 185 9.25 -3.20 14.56
CA LYS A 185 10.43 -3.76 15.25
C LYS A 185 10.99 -2.80 16.27
N ASN A 186 11.12 -1.51 15.92
CA ASN A 186 11.60 -0.48 16.83
C ASN A 186 10.65 -0.27 18.01
N ALA A 187 9.34 -0.26 17.77
CA ALA A 187 8.35 -0.20 18.83
C ALA A 187 8.44 -1.41 19.77
N LEU A 188 8.55 -2.62 19.22
CA LEU A 188 8.71 -3.85 20.00
C LEU A 188 10.04 -3.90 20.75
N SER A 189 11.13 -3.41 20.17
CA SER A 189 12.44 -3.33 20.85
C SER A 189 12.43 -2.30 21.98
N ASN A 190 11.69 -1.20 21.82
CA ASN A 190 11.48 -0.20 22.85
C ASN A 190 10.44 -0.62 23.89
N MET A 191 9.52 -1.53 23.54
CA MET A 191 8.65 -2.28 24.44
C MET A 191 9.39 -3.50 25.04
N SER A 192 10.71 -3.62 24.86
CA SER A 192 11.47 -4.49 25.74
C SER A 192 11.04 -4.08 27.12
N VAL A 193 10.22 -4.93 27.73
CA VAL A 193 9.91 -4.90 29.11
C VAL A 193 11.24 -4.50 29.75
N ASN A 194 11.27 -3.37 30.40
CA ASN A 194 12.25 -3.16 31.41
C ASN A 194 12.06 -4.36 32.33
N ARG A 195 12.67 -5.45 31.98
CA ARG A 195 13.16 -6.38 32.95
C ARG A 195 14.24 -5.56 33.65
N THR A 196 13.80 -4.58 34.43
CA THR A 196 14.48 -4.39 35.68
C THR A 196 14.57 -5.81 36.16
N PRO A 197 15.75 -6.44 36.17
CA PRO A 197 15.90 -7.70 36.88
C PRO A 197 15.23 -7.33 38.17
N TYR A 198 14.23 -8.09 38.58
CA TYR A 198 13.50 -7.86 39.82
C TYR A 198 14.55 -7.84 40.91
N GLN A 199 15.25 -6.73 40.97
CA GLN A 199 16.32 -6.38 41.89
C GLN A 199 15.62 -5.95 43.19
N GLY A 200 14.31 -5.92 43.11
CA GLY A 200 13.45 -5.76 44.25
C GLY A 200 13.18 -7.06 44.95
N GLY A 201 14.00 -7.83 45.24
CA GLY A 201 13.70 -8.95 46.11
C GLY A 201 14.90 -9.87 46.41
N TYR A 202 15.74 -10.03 45.42
CA TYR A 202 16.82 -11.01 45.53
C TYR A 202 18.20 -10.39 45.39
N GLY A 203 18.28 -9.07 45.31
CA GLY A 203 19.53 -8.35 45.56
C GLY A 203 19.92 -8.60 46.99
N GLY A 204 21.00 -9.35 47.17
CA GLY A 204 21.44 -9.87 48.43
C GLY A 204 21.25 -8.89 49.56
N ASN A 205 20.28 -9.19 50.40
CA ASN A 205 20.30 -8.66 51.72
C ASN A 205 21.55 -9.25 52.41
N GLN A 206 22.57 -8.43 52.57
CA GLN A 206 23.79 -8.79 53.26
C GLN A 206 23.52 -9.32 54.71
N ASN A 207 22.26 -9.43 55.12
CA ASN A 207 21.82 -9.89 56.38
C ASN A 207 21.20 -11.32 56.39
N GLY A 208 21.37 -12.08 55.31
CA GLY A 208 21.02 -13.51 55.30
C GLY A 208 19.54 -13.86 55.55
N LYS A 209 18.61 -12.94 55.37
CA LYS A 209 17.19 -13.22 55.56
C LYS A 209 16.61 -13.91 54.33
N ASN A 210 16.01 -15.07 54.52
CA ASN A 210 15.30 -15.81 53.49
C ASN A 210 14.11 -14.98 52.98
N PRO A 211 14.00 -14.69 51.64
CA PRO A 211 12.93 -13.88 51.11
C PRO A 211 11.52 -14.52 51.22
N TYR A 212 11.46 -15.80 51.51
CA TYR A 212 10.20 -16.53 51.72
C TYR A 212 9.84 -16.70 53.20
N GLU A 213 10.60 -16.09 54.11
CA GLU A 213 10.24 -16.06 55.52
C GLU A 213 9.41 -14.82 55.83
N GLN A 214 8.17 -15.01 56.24
CA GLN A 214 7.32 -13.95 56.71
C GLN A 214 7.15 -14.08 58.25
N THR A 215 7.31 -12.99 58.97
CA THR A 215 7.15 -12.96 60.43
C THR A 215 5.68 -12.73 60.72
N MET A 216 4.99 -13.73 61.24
CA MET A 216 3.63 -13.62 61.77
C MET A 216 3.69 -13.69 63.31
N GLY A 217 3.56 -12.54 63.97
CA GLY A 217 3.67 -12.47 65.43
C GLY A 217 5.11 -12.81 65.88
N ASN A 218 5.22 -13.82 66.77
CA ASN A 218 6.51 -14.28 67.29
C ASN A 218 7.15 -15.47 66.53
N SER A 219 6.48 -15.95 65.45
CA SER A 219 6.96 -17.06 64.64
C SER A 219 7.37 -16.61 63.23
N LYS A 220 8.37 -17.27 62.64
CA LYS A 220 8.78 -17.11 61.28
C LYS A 220 8.28 -18.31 60.49
N GLU A 221 7.46 -18.07 59.46
CA GLU A 221 6.94 -19.10 58.56
C GLU A 221 7.53 -19.01 57.17
N ASP A 222 7.84 -20.15 56.59
CA ASP A 222 8.32 -20.28 55.20
C ASP A 222 7.12 -20.39 54.27
N ILE A 223 6.93 -19.38 53.42
CA ILE A 223 5.79 -19.26 52.52
C ILE A 223 6.10 -19.75 51.12
N ARG A 224 7.17 -20.50 50.85
CA ARG A 224 7.54 -21.04 49.51
C ARG A 224 6.42 -21.89 48.88
N TRP A 225 5.54 -22.44 49.69
CA TRP A 225 4.39 -23.23 49.21
C TRP A 225 3.29 -22.38 48.55
N LEU A 226 3.36 -21.06 48.63
CA LEU A 226 2.35 -20.13 48.10
C LEU A 226 2.69 -19.68 46.68
N PHE A 227 3.89 -19.99 46.16
CA PHE A 227 4.43 -19.62 44.85
C PHE A 227 4.98 -20.87 44.17
#